data_c8361506caf3963d962cc753311a4430
#
_entry.id   c8361506caf3963d962cc753311a4430
#
_cell.length_a   1.000
_cell.length_b   1.000
_cell.length_c   1.000
_cell.angle_alpha   90.00
_cell.angle_beta   90.00
_cell.angle_gamma   90.00
#
_symmetry.space_group_name_H-M   'P 1'
#
loop_
_entity.id
_entity.type
_entity.pdbx_description
1 polymer ?
#
loop_
_entity_poly.entity_id
_entity_poly.type
_entity_poly.pdbx_seq_one_letter_code
_entity_poly.pdbx_strand_id
1 'polypeptide(L)'
;MKILIYLFLSNCTNVLFMCVCVHSSMEICHPKTNITMCPLCDGVCGYWKLSTACGTARASHLFDNPATVFFSVFMALWAAMFMEHWKRRQMRLNYEWDLTGFEDEEVSHSHLAEYEFRVMQKSLKRETQSKHKVQHTKLRGSNHLFQVEKLTFRDRFPAYMTNIVMMLLMVGVTFAIVFGVILYRISTKAALHMSSNPTTRNHVQLTVKTTAAIINLVVILILDEVYGAVARWLTVLEAPKTDKSFEERLIFKTFILKFFNAFTPIIYIAFFRGRLVGRPGRYLYVFESYRMEECAHGGCLMELCIQLSITMLGKQLIQNNLFEIGIPKLKKLIRYIRSKQGAFQEEERQKKLQRYEADHFLEPFAGLTPEYMEMIIQFGFVTLFVASFPLAPLFALLNNIIEIRLDAKKFVSELRRPIAARAKDIGIWYNILRGVAKVAIIINAFVISFTSDFIPRMVYQYMYSPDGSMHGFVNHTLSYFNTSHFEVGRGTMDPLHLGFPVEVCRYKDYREPPWSSTPYEVSKEFWAVLAVRLAFVIIFQNVVMLMNDVVDWLIPDIPKDISLQIHKEKILLVELFMKEEQGKISVAERRAPSTMKENCNRRSNSSTHHTNSDNLDSTPHHTNSTSKF
;
A
#
# COMPACT_ATOMS: atom_id res chain seq x y z
N MET A 1 -2.33 0.13 -21.14
CA MET A 1 -1.95 1.47 -20.68
C MET A 1 -2.26 2.57 -21.70
N LYS A 2 -1.81 2.50 -22.99
CA LYS A 2 -2.17 3.50 -24.02
C LYS A 2 -3.68 3.64 -24.24
N ILE A 3 -4.44 2.55 -24.29
CA ILE A 3 -5.91 2.56 -24.44
C ILE A 3 -6.57 3.20 -23.21
N LEU A 4 -6.05 2.99 -22.02
CA LEU A 4 -6.56 3.56 -20.75
C LEU A 4 -6.39 5.07 -20.69
N ILE A 5 -5.23 5.57 -21.14
CA ILE A 5 -4.96 7.02 -21.24
C ILE A 5 -5.87 7.65 -22.29
N TYR A 6 -6.10 6.97 -23.41
CA TYR A 6 -6.97 7.44 -24.47
C TYR A 6 -8.45 7.50 -24.01
N LEU A 7 -8.92 6.48 -23.31
CA LEU A 7 -10.27 6.46 -22.71
C LEU A 7 -10.42 7.53 -21.62
N PHE A 8 -9.40 7.74 -20.79
CA PHE A 8 -9.42 8.74 -19.73
C PHE A 8 -9.40 10.17 -20.32
N LEU A 9 -8.54 10.44 -21.28
CA LEU A 9 -8.47 11.73 -21.98
C LEU A 9 -9.72 11.98 -22.84
N SER A 10 -10.23 10.97 -23.54
CA SER A 10 -11.45 11.06 -24.35
C SER A 10 -12.69 11.30 -23.49
N ASN A 11 -12.80 10.71 -22.30
CA ASN A 11 -13.91 10.95 -21.37
C ASN A 11 -13.82 12.30 -20.64
N CYS A 12 -12.61 12.81 -20.41
CA CYS A 12 -12.44 14.18 -19.86
C CYS A 12 -12.84 15.29 -20.85
N THR A 13 -12.86 15.01 -22.15
CA THR A 13 -13.23 15.99 -23.18
C THR A 13 -14.70 15.97 -23.57
N ASN A 14 -15.48 15.00 -23.08
CA ASN A 14 -16.90 14.91 -23.41
C ASN A 14 -17.73 15.95 -22.63
N VAL A 15 -18.32 16.86 -23.36
CA VAL A 15 -19.22 17.97 -22.96
C VAL A 15 -20.37 17.51 -22.06
N LEU A 16 -20.77 16.23 -22.12
CA LEU A 16 -21.80 15.64 -21.25
C LEU A 16 -21.40 15.61 -19.77
N PHE A 17 -20.11 15.50 -19.49
CA PHE A 17 -19.55 15.50 -18.13
C PHE A 17 -19.62 16.90 -17.48
N MET A 18 -19.54 17.95 -18.27
CA MET A 18 -19.67 19.34 -17.81
C MET A 18 -21.10 19.71 -17.42
N CYS A 19 -22.13 19.18 -18.08
CA CYS A 19 -23.53 19.53 -17.80
C CYS A 19 -24.06 18.99 -16.45
N VAL A 20 -23.65 17.80 -16.02
CA VAL A 20 -24.07 17.23 -14.73
C VAL A 20 -23.37 17.92 -13.55
N CYS A 21 -22.17 18.44 -13.76
CA CYS A 21 -21.37 19.11 -12.72
C CYS A 21 -21.86 20.51 -12.35
N VAL A 22 -22.61 21.18 -13.21
CA VAL A 22 -22.94 22.63 -13.06
C VAL A 22 -24.08 22.86 -12.04
N HIS A 23 -25.01 21.92 -11.88
CA HIS A 23 -26.26 22.21 -11.15
C HIS A 23 -26.10 22.33 -9.60
N SER A 24 -25.33 21.48 -8.94
CA SER A 24 -25.19 21.51 -7.46
C SER A 24 -24.27 22.65 -6.98
N SER A 25 -23.24 23.02 -7.75
CA SER A 25 -22.39 24.17 -7.41
C SER A 25 -23.10 25.53 -7.62
N MET A 26 -24.15 25.56 -8.42
CA MET A 26 -24.93 26.78 -8.64
C MET A 26 -25.63 27.31 -7.38
N GLU A 27 -26.08 26.44 -6.48
CA GLU A 27 -26.73 26.87 -5.23
C GLU A 27 -25.79 27.69 -4.34
N ILE A 28 -24.54 27.23 -4.15
CA ILE A 28 -23.53 27.93 -3.34
C ILE A 28 -23.08 29.21 -4.02
N CYS A 29 -22.99 29.21 -5.34
CA CYS A 29 -22.50 30.34 -6.13
C CYS A 29 -23.59 31.38 -6.49
N HIS A 30 -24.85 31.11 -6.14
CA HIS A 30 -25.93 32.01 -6.46
C HIS A 30 -25.90 33.28 -5.60
N PRO A 31 -25.91 34.47 -6.14
CA PRO A 31 -25.78 35.74 -5.38
C PRO A 31 -26.91 35.98 -4.36
N LYS A 32 -28.06 35.32 -4.51
CA LYS A 32 -29.20 35.42 -3.59
C LYS A 32 -29.06 34.54 -2.36
N THR A 33 -28.13 33.54 -2.32
CA THR A 33 -27.90 32.68 -1.15
C THR A 33 -27.11 33.45 -0.10
N ASN A 34 -27.83 34.07 0.83
CA ASN A 34 -27.24 34.80 1.95
C ASN A 34 -27.11 33.91 3.20
N ILE A 35 -26.42 32.74 3.07
CA ILE A 35 -26.21 31.81 4.20
C ILE A 35 -24.95 32.24 4.94
N THR A 36 -25.11 32.60 6.23
CA THR A 36 -24.03 32.94 7.14
C THR A 36 -23.56 31.69 7.87
N MET A 37 -22.28 31.39 7.78
CA MET A 37 -21.64 30.22 8.40
C MET A 37 -20.98 30.58 9.72
N CYS A 38 -20.96 29.62 10.64
CA CYS A 38 -20.30 29.76 11.94
C CYS A 38 -18.76 29.84 11.78
N PRO A 39 -18.04 30.45 12.74
CA PRO A 39 -16.60 30.59 12.71
C PRO A 39 -15.88 29.23 12.71
N LEU A 40 -14.82 29.08 11.90
CA LEU A 40 -14.01 27.85 11.80
C LEU A 40 -12.90 27.78 12.87
N CYS A 41 -12.76 28.75 13.74
CA CYS A 41 -11.88 28.75 14.91
C CYS A 41 -12.44 29.69 15.99
N ASP A 42 -12.05 29.48 17.25
CA ASP A 42 -12.52 30.27 18.37
C ASP A 42 -11.86 31.66 18.42
N GLY A 43 -12.62 32.66 18.83
CA GLY A 43 -12.18 34.03 19.08
C GLY A 43 -11.76 34.79 17.82
N VAL A 44 -10.76 34.33 17.14
CA VAL A 44 -10.06 35.06 16.06
C VAL A 44 -10.76 34.98 14.70
N CYS A 45 -11.49 33.87 14.42
CA CYS A 45 -12.23 33.71 13.16
C CYS A 45 -13.59 34.42 13.25
N GLY A 46 -13.93 35.19 12.19
CA GLY A 46 -15.26 35.79 12.04
C GLY A 46 -16.28 34.89 11.36
N TYR A 47 -17.54 35.32 11.36
CA TYR A 47 -18.58 34.73 10.51
C TYR A 47 -18.25 34.94 9.04
N TRP A 48 -18.62 33.99 8.20
CA TRP A 48 -18.34 34.06 6.77
C TRP A 48 -19.56 33.68 5.94
N LYS A 49 -19.63 34.16 4.72
CA LYS A 49 -20.72 33.84 3.78
C LYS A 49 -20.37 32.58 2.99
N LEU A 50 -21.32 31.65 2.85
CA LEU A 50 -21.11 30.41 2.10
C LEU A 50 -20.75 30.69 0.63
N SER A 51 -21.21 31.79 0.04
CA SER A 51 -20.87 32.20 -1.32
C SER A 51 -19.37 32.45 -1.56
N THR A 52 -18.59 32.76 -0.50
CA THR A 52 -17.13 32.92 -0.62
C THR A 52 -16.43 31.58 -0.93
N ALA A 53 -17.06 30.44 -0.63
CA ALA A 53 -16.58 29.12 -0.95
C ALA A 53 -16.90 28.65 -2.38
N CYS A 54 -17.54 29.47 -3.23
CA CYS A 54 -17.95 29.10 -4.57
C CYS A 54 -16.82 28.50 -5.43
N GLY A 55 -15.65 29.14 -5.46
CA GLY A 55 -14.50 28.64 -6.23
C GLY A 55 -14.01 27.26 -5.76
N THR A 56 -13.91 27.08 -4.45
CA THR A 56 -13.49 25.79 -3.86
C THR A 56 -14.58 24.72 -3.99
N ALA A 57 -15.85 25.08 -3.94
CA ALA A 57 -16.96 24.16 -4.16
C ALA A 57 -16.99 23.64 -5.61
N ARG A 58 -16.75 24.52 -6.60
CA ARG A 58 -16.59 24.10 -8.01
C ARG A 58 -15.40 23.15 -8.19
N ALA A 59 -14.26 23.46 -7.60
CA ALA A 59 -13.09 22.58 -7.65
C ALA A 59 -13.37 21.24 -6.97
N SER A 60 -14.03 21.22 -5.80
CA SER A 60 -14.40 20.00 -5.11
C SER A 60 -15.31 19.11 -5.96
N HIS A 61 -16.23 19.70 -6.72
CA HIS A 61 -17.16 18.96 -7.56
C HIS A 61 -16.48 18.21 -8.72
N LEU A 62 -15.30 18.65 -9.18
CA LEU A 62 -14.51 17.92 -10.18
C LEU A 62 -14.04 16.55 -9.64
N PHE A 63 -13.83 16.44 -8.34
CA PHE A 63 -13.36 15.22 -7.69
C PHE A 63 -14.48 14.44 -6.99
N ASP A 64 -15.63 15.07 -6.72
CA ASP A 64 -16.76 14.49 -6.01
C ASP A 64 -18.00 14.39 -6.91
N ASN A 65 -18.00 13.38 -7.76
CA ASN A 65 -19.07 13.12 -8.72
C ASN A 65 -19.28 11.59 -8.92
N PRO A 66 -20.41 11.16 -9.50
CA PRO A 66 -20.67 9.73 -9.74
C PRO A 66 -19.62 9.03 -10.59
N ALA A 67 -18.94 9.76 -11.49
CA ALA A 67 -17.91 9.17 -12.33
C ALA A 67 -16.64 8.80 -11.53
N THR A 68 -16.33 9.50 -10.44
CA THR A 68 -15.21 9.13 -9.57
C THR A 68 -15.49 7.83 -8.80
N VAL A 69 -16.75 7.57 -8.45
CA VAL A 69 -17.18 6.29 -7.87
C VAL A 69 -17.00 5.16 -8.87
N PHE A 70 -17.49 5.34 -10.10
CA PHE A 70 -17.28 4.37 -11.18
C PHE A 70 -15.78 4.16 -11.44
N PHE A 71 -14.99 5.22 -11.47
CA PHE A 71 -13.54 5.15 -11.67
C PHE A 71 -12.84 4.38 -10.55
N SER A 72 -13.30 4.47 -9.30
CA SER A 72 -12.71 3.70 -8.20
C SER A 72 -13.00 2.19 -8.32
N VAL A 73 -14.20 1.79 -8.78
CA VAL A 73 -14.50 0.40 -9.13
C VAL A 73 -13.60 -0.08 -10.26
N PHE A 74 -13.50 0.72 -11.32
CA PHE A 74 -12.64 0.42 -12.46
C PHE A 74 -11.18 0.23 -12.05
N MET A 75 -10.64 1.08 -11.18
CA MET A 75 -9.25 0.98 -10.71
C MET A 75 -9.02 -0.22 -9.79
N ALA A 76 -10.03 -0.64 -9.02
CA ALA A 76 -9.95 -1.87 -8.24
C ALA A 76 -9.88 -3.11 -9.15
N LEU A 77 -10.71 -3.16 -10.20
CA LEU A 77 -10.66 -4.21 -11.22
C LEU A 77 -9.35 -4.16 -12.04
N TRP A 78 -8.86 -2.96 -12.35
CA TRP A 78 -7.58 -2.79 -13.00
C TRP A 78 -6.44 -3.36 -12.16
N ALA A 79 -6.46 -3.13 -10.84
CA ALA A 79 -5.45 -3.69 -9.93
C ALA A 79 -5.47 -5.23 -9.95
N ALA A 80 -6.66 -5.87 -9.94
CA ALA A 80 -6.78 -7.32 -10.08
C ALA A 80 -6.26 -7.80 -11.43
N MET A 81 -6.68 -7.19 -12.55
CA MET A 81 -6.19 -7.53 -13.88
C MET A 81 -4.68 -7.33 -14.03
N PHE A 82 -4.11 -6.30 -13.41
CA PHE A 82 -2.68 -6.06 -13.39
C PHE A 82 -1.95 -7.21 -12.68
N MET A 83 -2.44 -7.66 -11.54
CA MET A 83 -1.86 -8.77 -10.78
C MET A 83 -1.89 -10.08 -11.57
N GLU A 84 -3.02 -10.40 -12.22
CA GLU A 84 -3.15 -11.59 -13.07
C GLU A 84 -2.30 -11.50 -14.34
N HIS A 85 -2.23 -10.33 -14.97
CA HIS A 85 -1.32 -10.11 -16.09
C HIS A 85 0.15 -10.32 -15.68
N TRP A 86 0.54 -9.85 -14.49
CA TRP A 86 1.88 -10.06 -13.97
C TRP A 86 2.18 -11.54 -13.74
N LYS A 87 1.29 -12.33 -13.12
CA LYS A 87 1.46 -13.79 -12.96
C LYS A 87 1.74 -14.47 -14.31
N ARG A 88 0.94 -14.15 -15.31
CA ARG A 88 1.10 -14.72 -16.66
C ARG A 88 2.43 -14.31 -17.30
N ARG A 89 2.85 -13.06 -17.12
CA ARG A 89 4.15 -12.59 -17.61
C ARG A 89 5.30 -13.27 -16.89
N GLN A 90 5.20 -13.41 -15.58
CA GLN A 90 6.18 -14.12 -14.75
C GLN A 90 6.31 -15.59 -15.20
N MET A 91 5.21 -16.31 -15.40
CA MET A 91 5.24 -17.69 -15.87
C MET A 91 5.89 -17.81 -17.27
N ARG A 92 5.65 -16.84 -18.16
CA ARG A 92 6.31 -16.81 -19.46
C ARG A 92 7.82 -16.61 -19.33
N LEU A 93 8.26 -15.67 -18.51
CA LEU A 93 9.68 -15.43 -18.24
C LEU A 93 10.35 -16.65 -17.59
N ASN A 94 9.67 -17.33 -16.65
CA ASN A 94 10.18 -18.55 -16.02
C ASN A 94 10.42 -19.66 -17.04
N TYR A 95 9.52 -19.79 -17.99
CA TYR A 95 9.68 -20.77 -19.08
C TYR A 95 10.80 -20.37 -20.04
N GLU A 96 10.84 -19.08 -20.47
CA GLU A 96 11.85 -18.56 -21.39
C GLU A 96 13.28 -18.64 -20.79
N TRP A 97 13.42 -18.53 -19.47
CA TRP A 97 14.71 -18.54 -18.75
C TRP A 97 15.05 -19.87 -18.11
N ASP A 98 14.27 -20.92 -18.37
CA ASP A 98 14.44 -22.27 -17.82
C ASP A 98 14.61 -22.29 -16.29
N LEU A 99 13.69 -21.63 -15.60
CA LEU A 99 13.65 -21.53 -14.15
C LEU A 99 12.65 -22.49 -13.48
N THR A 100 12.02 -23.36 -14.28
CA THR A 100 11.08 -24.37 -13.81
C THR A 100 11.83 -25.48 -13.06
N GLY A 101 11.72 -25.52 -11.74
CA GLY A 101 12.41 -26.51 -10.90
C GLY A 101 13.61 -25.98 -10.11
N PHE A 102 14.00 -24.73 -10.33
CA PHE A 102 15.19 -24.14 -9.68
C PHE A 102 15.08 -24.04 -8.14
N GLU A 103 13.89 -23.90 -7.58
CA GLU A 103 13.69 -23.71 -6.13
C GLU A 103 14.04 -24.93 -5.28
N ASP A 104 14.01 -26.14 -5.86
CA ASP A 104 14.20 -27.37 -5.11
C ASP A 104 15.68 -27.64 -4.78
N GLU A 105 16.60 -27.07 -5.55
CA GLU A 105 18.05 -27.29 -5.36
C GLU A 105 18.71 -26.28 -4.41
N GLU A 106 18.31 -24.99 -4.41
CA GLU A 106 18.96 -23.93 -3.61
C GLU A 106 18.60 -23.93 -2.12
N VAL A 107 17.42 -24.43 -1.74
CA VAL A 107 16.93 -24.39 -0.35
C VAL A 107 17.75 -25.25 0.59
N SER A 108 18.59 -26.15 0.06
CA SER A 108 19.26 -27.18 0.85
C SER A 108 20.57 -26.75 1.54
N HIS A 109 21.30 -25.73 1.06
CA HIS A 109 22.72 -25.62 1.40
C HIS A 109 23.24 -24.34 2.06
N SER A 110 22.51 -23.23 2.12
CA SER A 110 23.04 -22.02 2.79
C SER A 110 22.27 -21.66 4.07
N HIS A 111 22.91 -21.88 5.20
CA HIS A 111 22.43 -21.35 6.47
C HIS A 111 23.09 -20.02 6.78
N LEU A 112 22.30 -19.07 7.32
CA LEU A 112 22.83 -17.77 7.76
C LEU A 112 23.82 -17.97 8.92
N ALA A 113 24.98 -17.32 8.86
CA ALA A 113 26.04 -17.44 9.88
C ALA A 113 25.52 -17.15 11.30
N GLU A 114 24.61 -16.18 11.45
CA GLU A 114 23.95 -15.86 12.72
C GLU A 114 23.10 -17.01 13.28
N TYR A 115 22.42 -17.74 12.39
CA TYR A 115 21.64 -18.92 12.78
C TYR A 115 22.55 -20.04 13.26
N GLU A 116 23.64 -20.32 12.53
CA GLU A 116 24.63 -21.34 12.91
C GLU A 116 25.31 -21.00 14.23
N PHE A 117 25.67 -19.72 14.42
CA PHE A 117 26.24 -19.25 15.68
C PHE A 117 25.29 -19.50 16.86
N ARG A 118 24.00 -19.21 16.72
CA ARG A 118 23.01 -19.46 17.79
C ARG A 118 22.77 -20.96 18.04
N VAL A 119 22.80 -21.79 17.00
CA VAL A 119 22.71 -23.24 17.13
C VAL A 119 23.94 -23.75 17.91
N MET A 120 25.12 -23.28 17.56
CA MET A 120 26.36 -23.61 18.25
C MET A 120 26.36 -23.15 19.72
N GLN A 121 25.92 -21.95 20.00
CA GLN A 121 25.77 -21.42 21.36
C GLN A 121 24.78 -22.26 22.20
N LYS A 122 23.69 -22.73 21.58
CA LYS A 122 22.72 -23.62 22.25
C LYS A 122 23.32 -24.99 22.56
N SER A 123 24.06 -25.56 21.61
CA SER A 123 24.74 -26.86 21.82
C SER A 123 25.78 -26.78 22.96
N LEU A 124 26.61 -25.71 23.00
CA LEU A 124 27.56 -25.43 24.06
C LEU A 124 26.91 -25.30 25.44
N LYS A 125 25.78 -24.53 25.53
CA LYS A 125 25.03 -24.39 26.79
C LYS A 125 24.52 -25.74 27.30
N ARG A 126 24.05 -26.60 26.40
CA ARG A 126 23.53 -27.93 26.73
C ARG A 126 24.66 -28.88 27.20
N GLU A 127 25.81 -28.82 26.53
CA GLU A 127 27.00 -29.58 26.91
C GLU A 127 27.52 -29.16 28.29
N THR A 128 27.55 -27.86 28.58
CA THR A 128 27.93 -27.32 29.89
C THR A 128 26.95 -27.76 30.98
N GLN A 129 25.63 -27.72 30.70
CA GLN A 129 24.60 -28.21 31.62
C GLN A 129 24.67 -29.76 31.81
N SER A 130 25.01 -30.48 30.74
CA SER A 130 25.21 -31.96 30.82
C SER A 130 26.43 -32.29 31.66
N LYS A 131 27.56 -31.59 31.52
CA LYS A 131 28.74 -31.76 32.35
C LYS A 131 28.47 -31.52 33.85
N HIS A 132 27.64 -30.54 34.18
CA HIS A 132 27.19 -30.32 35.56
C HIS A 132 26.28 -31.44 36.11
N LYS A 133 25.48 -32.10 35.26
CA LYS A 133 24.63 -33.24 35.65
C LYS A 133 25.38 -34.58 35.69
N VAL A 134 26.43 -34.77 34.88
CA VAL A 134 27.20 -36.03 34.78
C VAL A 134 28.13 -36.24 35.96
N GLN A 135 28.35 -35.24 36.80
CA GLN A 135 29.11 -35.44 38.04
C GLN A 135 28.38 -36.35 39.06
N HIS A 136 27.12 -36.73 38.80
CA HIS A 136 26.33 -37.61 39.68
C HIS A 136 25.91 -38.97 39.09
N THR A 137 26.24 -39.31 37.84
CA THR A 137 25.87 -40.63 37.29
C THR A 137 26.90 -41.11 36.26
N LYS A 138 27.83 -41.94 36.73
CA LYS A 138 28.70 -42.77 35.91
C LYS A 138 27.91 -43.98 35.39
N LEU A 139 28.11 -44.32 34.13
CA LEU A 139 27.70 -45.52 33.36
C LEU A 139 26.46 -45.41 32.49
N ARG A 140 26.65 -45.21 31.19
CA ARG A 140 26.26 -46.16 30.13
C ARG A 140 26.63 -45.60 28.76
N GLY A 141 27.44 -46.31 27.98
CA GLY A 141 27.80 -45.93 26.62
C GLY A 141 26.57 -45.87 25.72
N SER A 142 26.45 -44.80 25.00
CA SER A 142 25.52 -44.67 23.89
C SER A 142 26.21 -43.82 22.82
N ASN A 143 26.36 -44.41 21.63
CA ASN A 143 26.78 -43.73 20.42
C ASN A 143 25.77 -42.62 20.10
N HIS A 144 26.04 -41.41 20.54
CA HIS A 144 25.26 -40.25 20.12
C HIS A 144 25.63 -39.90 18.68
N LEU A 145 24.81 -40.35 17.74
CA LEU A 145 24.70 -39.70 16.42
C LEU A 145 24.61 -38.18 16.64
N PHE A 146 25.44 -37.44 15.96
CA PHE A 146 25.46 -35.99 15.96
C PHE A 146 24.11 -35.48 15.39
N GLN A 147 23.11 -35.36 16.26
CA GLN A 147 21.81 -34.84 15.90
C GLN A 147 21.97 -33.32 15.78
N VAL A 148 21.98 -32.79 14.55
CA VAL A 148 22.04 -31.35 14.28
C VAL A 148 20.88 -30.67 15.02
N GLU A 149 21.22 -29.97 16.08
CA GLU A 149 20.24 -29.28 16.92
C GLU A 149 19.61 -28.16 16.13
N LYS A 150 18.27 -28.11 16.11
CA LYS A 150 17.52 -27.03 15.46
C LYS A 150 17.02 -26.07 16.54
N LEU A 151 16.96 -24.77 16.21
CA LEU A 151 16.31 -23.79 17.07
C LEU A 151 14.80 -24.08 17.09
N THR A 152 14.26 -24.35 18.26
CA THR A 152 12.83 -24.59 18.50
C THR A 152 12.06 -23.26 18.54
N PHE A 153 10.72 -23.30 18.36
CA PHE A 153 9.84 -22.13 18.50
C PHE A 153 10.04 -21.45 19.86
N ARG A 154 10.20 -22.24 20.93
CA ARG A 154 10.40 -21.72 22.29
C ARG A 154 11.69 -20.87 22.42
N ASP A 155 12.73 -21.19 21.69
CA ASP A 155 13.99 -20.43 21.70
C ASP A 155 13.84 -19.09 20.98
N ARG A 156 12.92 -18.99 20.00
CA ARG A 156 12.65 -17.78 19.19
C ARG A 156 11.51 -16.93 19.74
N PHE A 157 10.68 -17.48 20.63
CA PHE A 157 9.50 -16.80 21.16
C PHE A 157 9.82 -15.41 21.76
N PRO A 158 10.88 -15.24 22.59
CA PRO A 158 11.22 -13.90 23.11
C PRO A 158 11.55 -12.90 22.00
N ALA A 159 12.24 -13.34 20.93
CA ALA A 159 12.55 -12.48 19.79
C ALA A 159 11.28 -12.07 19.02
N TYR A 160 10.32 -12.98 18.83
CA TYR A 160 9.04 -12.66 18.19
C TYR A 160 8.22 -11.68 19.03
N MET A 161 8.16 -11.86 20.35
CA MET A 161 7.47 -10.91 21.24
C MET A 161 8.13 -9.53 21.20
N THR A 162 9.46 -9.46 21.26
CA THR A 162 10.20 -8.20 21.11
C THR A 162 9.90 -7.53 19.77
N ASN A 163 9.84 -8.29 18.67
CA ASN A 163 9.49 -7.76 17.36
C ASN A 163 8.09 -7.13 17.36
N ILE A 164 7.08 -7.84 17.87
CA ILE A 164 5.70 -7.33 17.91
C ILE A 164 5.63 -6.04 18.72
N VAL A 165 6.21 -6.03 19.92
CA VAL A 165 6.21 -4.86 20.80
C VAL A 165 6.91 -3.68 20.14
N MET A 166 8.10 -3.88 19.56
CA MET A 166 8.84 -2.82 18.89
C MET A 166 8.15 -2.31 17.63
N MET A 167 7.53 -3.19 16.84
CA MET A 167 6.74 -2.78 15.67
C MET A 167 5.56 -1.90 16.10
N LEU A 168 4.81 -2.31 17.12
CA LEU A 168 3.70 -1.52 17.67
C LEU A 168 4.17 -0.17 18.25
N LEU A 169 5.32 -0.16 18.92
CA LEU A 169 5.92 1.05 19.46
C LEU A 169 6.29 2.02 18.32
N MET A 170 6.91 1.55 17.24
CA MET A 170 7.28 2.39 16.09
C MET A 170 6.05 2.94 15.36
N VAL A 171 5.00 2.15 15.21
CA VAL A 171 3.71 2.62 14.70
C VAL A 171 3.12 3.68 15.65
N GLY A 172 3.19 3.46 16.97
CA GLY A 172 2.79 4.45 17.98
C GLY A 172 3.57 5.76 17.87
N VAL A 173 4.88 5.69 17.63
CA VAL A 173 5.73 6.88 17.36
C VAL A 173 5.24 7.62 16.12
N THR A 174 4.88 6.91 15.04
CA THR A 174 4.31 7.56 13.85
C THR A 174 3.03 8.33 14.18
N PHE A 175 2.11 7.73 14.95
CA PHE A 175 0.89 8.42 15.39
C PHE A 175 1.18 9.63 16.27
N ALA A 176 2.13 9.51 17.20
CA ALA A 176 2.54 10.61 18.08
C ALA A 176 3.12 11.80 17.28
N ILE A 177 3.91 11.52 16.25
CA ILE A 177 4.47 12.56 15.37
C ILE A 177 3.38 13.23 14.55
N VAL A 178 2.45 12.46 13.95
CA VAL A 178 1.32 13.04 13.21
C VAL A 178 0.48 13.92 14.13
N PHE A 179 0.24 13.49 15.37
CA PHE A 179 -0.44 14.30 16.36
C PHE A 179 0.35 15.59 16.70
N GLY A 180 1.66 15.51 16.82
CA GLY A 180 2.53 16.69 16.97
C GLY A 180 2.41 17.70 15.82
N VAL A 181 2.34 17.21 14.58
CA VAL A 181 2.11 18.07 13.40
C VAL A 181 0.72 18.72 13.42
N ILE A 182 -0.30 17.99 13.92
CA ILE A 182 -1.65 18.55 14.10
C ILE A 182 -1.61 19.71 15.12
N LEU A 183 -0.97 19.50 16.26
CA LEU A 183 -0.79 20.55 17.27
C LEU A 183 -0.02 21.75 16.72
N TYR A 184 1.05 21.52 15.96
CA TYR A 184 1.78 22.57 15.25
C TYR A 184 0.87 23.39 14.35
N ARG A 185 0.01 22.73 13.55
CA ARG A 185 -0.93 23.42 12.63
C ARG A 185 -1.95 24.26 13.38
N ILE A 186 -2.51 23.75 14.47
CA ILE A 186 -3.49 24.46 15.30
C ILE A 186 -2.84 25.69 15.93
N SER A 187 -1.69 25.52 16.60
CA SER A 187 -0.99 26.60 17.30
C SER A 187 -0.48 27.67 16.35
N THR A 188 0.12 27.28 15.22
CA THR A 188 0.62 28.22 14.21
C THR A 188 -0.53 29.00 13.54
N LYS A 189 -1.67 28.34 13.28
CA LYS A 189 -2.86 29.02 12.76
C LYS A 189 -3.34 30.10 13.74
N ALA A 190 -3.44 29.79 15.02
CA ALA A 190 -3.82 30.75 16.06
C ALA A 190 -2.82 31.91 16.15
N ALA A 191 -1.52 31.63 16.20
CA ALA A 191 -0.47 32.64 16.29
C ALA A 191 -0.45 33.60 15.08
N LEU A 192 -0.58 33.08 13.85
CA LEU A 192 -0.57 33.90 12.64
C LEU A 192 -1.83 34.75 12.49
N HIS A 193 -2.98 34.30 12.99
CA HIS A 193 -4.19 35.13 13.02
C HIS A 193 -4.07 36.32 14.00
N MET A 194 -3.27 36.18 15.05
CA MET A 194 -2.98 37.27 16.01
C MET A 194 -1.91 38.24 15.50
N SER A 195 -1.27 37.97 14.37
CA SER A 195 -0.23 38.86 13.81
C SER A 195 -0.79 40.22 13.38
N SER A 196 -0.04 41.26 13.62
CA SER A 196 -0.39 42.64 13.26
C SER A 196 -0.31 42.93 11.74
N ASN A 197 0.39 42.10 10.98
CA ASN A 197 0.62 42.30 9.56
C ASN A 197 -0.60 41.81 8.71
N PRO A 198 -1.25 42.68 7.93
CA PRO A 198 -2.42 42.33 7.14
C PRO A 198 -2.13 41.32 6.02
N THR A 199 -0.96 41.36 5.41
CA THR A 199 -0.50 40.41 4.39
C THR A 199 -0.37 39.00 4.96
N THR A 200 0.19 38.86 6.14
CA THR A 200 0.32 37.56 6.83
C THR A 200 -1.06 36.99 7.18
N ARG A 201 -1.98 37.84 7.64
CA ARG A 201 -3.35 37.45 8.01
C ARG A 201 -4.17 36.95 6.82
N ASN A 202 -3.97 37.52 5.62
CA ASN A 202 -4.67 37.10 4.41
C ASN A 202 -4.19 35.75 3.87
N HIS A 203 -2.95 35.34 4.16
CA HIS A 203 -2.35 34.10 3.64
C HIS A 203 -2.13 33.02 4.70
N VAL A 204 -2.66 33.18 5.93
CA VAL A 204 -2.47 32.24 7.04
C VAL A 204 -2.76 30.80 6.64
N GLN A 205 -3.89 30.55 5.99
CA GLN A 205 -4.28 29.17 5.62
C GLN A 205 -3.30 28.53 4.65
N LEU A 206 -2.82 29.28 3.64
CA LEU A 206 -1.86 28.78 2.67
C LEU A 206 -0.51 28.49 3.35
N THR A 207 -0.02 29.45 4.15
CA THR A 207 1.25 29.33 4.85
C THR A 207 1.28 28.14 5.80
N VAL A 208 0.25 27.97 6.63
CA VAL A 208 0.16 26.84 7.58
C VAL A 208 0.08 25.50 6.85
N LYS A 209 -0.69 25.42 5.76
CA LYS A 209 -0.80 24.19 4.96
C LYS A 209 0.54 23.82 4.31
N THR A 210 1.22 24.79 3.72
CA THR A 210 2.50 24.58 3.03
C THR A 210 3.60 24.19 4.02
N THR A 211 3.73 24.90 5.15
CA THR A 211 4.75 24.57 6.16
C THR A 211 4.50 23.21 6.80
N ALA A 212 3.26 22.87 7.12
CA ALA A 212 2.92 21.56 7.66
C ALA A 212 3.17 20.42 6.65
N ALA A 213 2.91 20.66 5.36
CA ALA A 213 3.21 19.67 4.32
C ALA A 213 4.71 19.43 4.15
N ILE A 214 5.52 20.49 4.22
CA ILE A 214 6.99 20.41 4.19
C ILE A 214 7.50 19.65 5.43
N ILE A 215 7.01 19.99 6.63
CA ILE A 215 7.38 19.29 7.86
C ILE A 215 7.04 17.81 7.76
N ASN A 216 5.83 17.46 7.33
CA ASN A 216 5.44 16.07 7.12
C ASN A 216 6.38 15.35 6.14
N LEU A 217 6.71 15.98 5.01
CA LEU A 217 7.61 15.38 4.03
C LEU A 217 8.99 15.10 4.63
N VAL A 218 9.58 16.09 5.31
CA VAL A 218 10.90 15.94 5.97
C VAL A 218 10.87 14.83 7.02
N VAL A 219 9.83 14.79 7.84
CA VAL A 219 9.66 13.76 8.87
C VAL A 219 9.52 12.37 8.25
N ILE A 220 8.72 12.22 7.20
CA ILE A 220 8.57 10.95 6.49
C ILE A 220 9.93 10.46 5.98
N LEU A 221 10.75 11.32 5.39
CA LEU A 221 12.07 10.95 4.88
C LEU A 221 13.02 10.50 5.99
N ILE A 222 13.07 11.21 7.12
CA ILE A 222 13.92 10.85 8.26
C ILE A 222 13.46 9.51 8.86
N LEU A 223 12.16 9.33 9.05
CA LEU A 223 11.61 8.10 9.63
C LEU A 223 11.80 6.89 8.71
N ASP A 224 11.76 7.07 7.39
CA ASP A 224 11.99 5.98 6.44
C ASP A 224 13.38 5.34 6.62
N GLU A 225 14.41 6.13 6.90
CA GLU A 225 15.76 5.64 7.19
C GLU A 225 15.84 4.94 8.56
N VAL A 226 15.28 5.57 9.59
CA VAL A 226 15.24 4.99 10.93
C VAL A 226 14.49 3.65 10.93
N TYR A 227 13.36 3.59 10.27
CA TYR A 227 12.53 2.38 10.19
C TYR A 227 13.23 1.25 9.43
N GLY A 228 13.98 1.58 8.37
CA GLY A 228 14.82 0.60 7.67
C GLY A 228 15.89 0.00 8.60
N ALA A 229 16.56 0.81 9.39
CA ALA A 229 17.57 0.36 10.36
C ALA A 229 16.95 -0.51 11.48
N VAL A 230 15.82 -0.07 12.04
CA VAL A 230 15.08 -0.83 13.08
C VAL A 230 14.59 -2.16 12.54
N ALA A 231 13.99 -2.20 11.35
CA ALA A 231 13.51 -3.43 10.73
C ALA A 231 14.64 -4.45 10.52
N ARG A 232 15.81 -3.98 10.08
CA ARG A 232 17.01 -4.82 9.93
C ARG A 232 17.47 -5.39 11.26
N TRP A 233 17.60 -4.55 12.28
CA TRP A 233 17.98 -4.98 13.64
C TRP A 233 17.01 -6.02 14.19
N LEU A 234 15.70 -5.80 14.05
CA LEU A 234 14.67 -6.76 14.50
C LEU A 234 14.75 -8.08 13.74
N THR A 235 15.11 -8.07 12.45
CA THR A 235 15.22 -9.30 11.66
C THR A 235 16.46 -10.09 12.04
N VAL A 236 17.58 -9.45 12.34
CA VAL A 236 18.78 -10.10 12.89
C VAL A 236 18.46 -10.75 14.25
N LEU A 237 17.65 -10.07 15.09
CA LEU A 237 17.25 -10.63 16.39
C LEU A 237 16.43 -11.94 16.27
N GLU A 238 15.69 -12.15 15.19
CA GLU A 238 14.93 -13.40 14.95
C GLU A 238 15.81 -14.58 14.53
N ALA A 239 17.03 -14.32 14.01
CA ALA A 239 17.93 -15.32 13.42
C ALA A 239 17.21 -16.30 12.48
N PRO A 240 16.73 -15.85 11.32
CA PRO A 240 16.13 -16.73 10.32
C PRO A 240 17.15 -17.75 9.81
N LYS A 241 16.66 -18.88 9.29
CA LYS A 241 17.52 -20.01 8.91
C LYS A 241 18.28 -19.75 7.61
N THR A 242 17.64 -19.10 6.64
CA THR A 242 18.17 -18.89 5.28
C THR A 242 18.17 -17.40 4.94
N ASP A 243 19.03 -17.00 3.99
CA ASP A 243 19.08 -15.62 3.47
C ASP A 243 17.74 -15.18 2.87
N LYS A 244 17.07 -16.06 2.12
CA LYS A 244 15.73 -15.80 1.57
C LYS A 244 14.71 -15.49 2.67
N SER A 245 14.68 -16.29 3.73
CA SER A 245 13.78 -16.05 4.89
C SER A 245 14.15 -14.78 5.66
N PHE A 246 15.43 -14.39 5.68
CA PHE A 246 15.88 -13.12 6.25
C PHE A 246 15.35 -11.94 5.45
N GLU A 247 15.52 -12.00 4.14
CA GLU A 247 15.07 -10.93 3.21
C GLU A 247 13.56 -10.77 3.24
N GLU A 248 12.79 -11.85 3.16
CA GLU A 248 11.31 -11.80 3.23
C GLU A 248 10.80 -11.16 4.53
N ARG A 249 11.38 -11.52 5.67
CA ARG A 249 11.01 -10.95 6.98
C ARG A 249 11.41 -9.48 7.08
N LEU A 250 12.57 -9.13 6.56
CA LEU A 250 13.04 -7.74 6.50
C LEU A 250 12.11 -6.89 5.65
N ILE A 251 11.78 -7.36 4.45
CA ILE A 251 10.86 -6.68 3.52
C ILE A 251 9.50 -6.44 4.18
N PHE A 252 8.92 -7.47 4.79
CA PHE A 252 7.61 -7.35 5.42
C PHE A 252 7.58 -6.31 6.55
N LYS A 253 8.59 -6.33 7.44
CA LYS A 253 8.69 -5.36 8.54
C LYS A 253 8.91 -3.93 8.02
N THR A 254 9.84 -3.78 7.08
CA THR A 254 10.12 -2.49 6.45
C THR A 254 8.88 -1.94 5.75
N PHE A 255 8.14 -2.80 5.03
CA PHE A 255 6.91 -2.41 4.37
C PHE A 255 5.87 -1.91 5.37
N ILE A 256 5.58 -2.64 6.43
CA ILE A 256 4.61 -2.23 7.45
C ILE A 256 4.96 -0.87 8.04
N LEU A 257 6.21 -0.67 8.45
CA LEU A 257 6.65 0.61 9.04
C LEU A 257 6.56 1.78 8.06
N LYS A 258 7.05 1.59 6.82
CA LYS A 258 6.98 2.61 5.77
C LYS A 258 5.56 2.89 5.31
N PHE A 259 4.70 1.86 5.28
CA PHE A 259 3.28 2.01 4.97
C PHE A 259 2.59 2.93 5.99
N PHE A 260 2.72 2.65 7.27
CA PHE A 260 2.15 3.51 8.31
C PHE A 260 2.75 4.92 8.27
N ASN A 261 4.05 5.06 8.06
CA ASN A 261 4.71 6.35 7.92
C ASN A 261 4.13 7.20 6.78
N ALA A 262 3.95 6.59 5.61
CA ALA A 262 3.47 7.30 4.41
C ALA A 262 1.97 7.62 4.46
N PHE A 263 1.14 6.70 4.99
CA PHE A 263 -0.31 6.79 4.86
C PHE A 263 -1.02 7.35 6.09
N THR A 264 -0.44 7.35 7.30
CA THR A 264 -1.09 7.86 8.51
C THR A 264 -1.53 9.33 8.40
N PRO A 265 -0.73 10.27 7.85
CA PRO A 265 -1.19 11.65 7.68
C PRO A 265 -2.40 11.76 6.74
N ILE A 266 -2.45 10.92 5.72
CA ILE A 266 -3.53 10.89 4.73
C ILE A 266 -4.79 10.27 5.32
N ILE A 267 -4.65 9.17 6.05
CA ILE A 267 -5.75 8.50 6.78
C ILE A 267 -6.37 9.46 7.81
N TYR A 268 -5.54 10.25 8.49
CA TYR A 268 -6.04 11.28 9.41
C TYR A 268 -6.94 12.30 8.69
N ILE A 269 -6.51 12.83 7.56
CA ILE A 269 -7.30 13.80 6.78
C ILE A 269 -8.56 13.15 6.21
N ALA A 270 -8.45 11.91 5.72
CA ALA A 270 -9.57 11.20 5.12
C ALA A 270 -10.68 10.86 6.11
N PHE A 271 -10.34 10.44 7.34
CA PHE A 271 -11.32 9.83 8.24
C PHE A 271 -11.52 10.54 9.58
N PHE A 272 -10.58 11.33 10.05
CA PHE A 272 -10.64 11.93 11.38
C PHE A 272 -10.83 13.45 11.37
N ARG A 273 -10.15 14.13 10.46
CA ARG A 273 -10.24 15.59 10.37
C ARG A 273 -11.66 16.03 10.00
N GLY A 274 -12.14 17.06 10.70
CA GLY A 274 -13.48 17.63 10.48
C GLY A 274 -14.64 16.78 11.02
N ARG A 275 -14.37 15.57 11.54
CA ARG A 275 -15.40 14.71 12.16
C ARG A 275 -15.32 14.64 13.66
N LEU A 276 -14.13 14.77 14.22
CA LEU A 276 -13.90 14.81 15.67
C LEU A 276 -13.88 16.25 16.18
N VAL A 277 -14.78 17.10 15.69
CA VAL A 277 -14.80 18.54 16.04
C VAL A 277 -15.88 18.84 17.07
N GLY A 278 -16.95 18.08 17.08
CA GLY A 278 -18.14 18.40 17.85
C GLY A 278 -19.05 19.41 17.12
N ARG A 279 -19.85 20.17 17.87
CA ARG A 279 -20.78 21.20 17.33
C ARG A 279 -20.49 22.58 17.93
N PRO A 280 -20.93 23.66 17.31
CA PRO A 280 -20.88 24.98 17.92
C PRO A 280 -21.48 24.96 19.34
N GLY A 281 -20.80 25.61 20.29
CA GLY A 281 -21.17 25.59 21.70
C GLY A 281 -20.78 24.32 22.48
N ARG A 282 -20.31 23.27 21.81
CA ARG A 282 -19.74 22.05 22.43
C ARG A 282 -18.70 21.43 21.48
N TYR A 283 -17.66 22.16 21.23
CA TYR A 283 -16.53 21.65 20.45
C TYR A 283 -15.64 20.70 21.26
N LEU A 284 -14.94 19.83 20.57
CA LEU A 284 -13.91 19.01 21.16
C LEU A 284 -12.58 19.80 21.22
N TYR A 285 -11.99 19.88 22.41
CA TYR A 285 -10.73 20.58 22.64
C TYR A 285 -9.62 19.59 22.97
N VAL A 286 -8.45 19.85 22.45
CA VAL A 286 -7.21 19.18 22.86
C VAL A 286 -6.57 20.01 23.97
N PHE A 287 -6.26 19.37 25.11
CA PHE A 287 -5.74 20.02 26.30
C PHE A 287 -6.61 21.22 26.76
N GLU A 288 -7.94 21.12 26.61
CA GLU A 288 -8.93 22.14 27.01
C GLU A 288 -8.78 23.52 26.32
N SER A 289 -7.66 23.76 25.65
CA SER A 289 -7.30 25.06 25.06
C SER A 289 -7.40 25.10 23.54
N TYR A 290 -7.18 23.99 22.85
CA TYR A 290 -7.07 23.96 21.41
C TYR A 290 -8.24 23.23 20.76
N ARG A 291 -9.10 23.95 20.04
CA ARG A 291 -10.21 23.35 19.27
C ARG A 291 -9.66 22.46 18.16
N MET A 292 -10.27 21.28 18.02
CA MET A 292 -9.93 20.36 16.92
C MET A 292 -10.12 20.99 15.56
N GLU A 293 -9.25 20.61 14.61
CA GLU A 293 -9.26 21.18 13.25
C GLU A 293 -10.52 20.81 12.46
N GLU A 294 -11.17 21.82 11.91
CA GLU A 294 -12.18 21.67 10.86
C GLU A 294 -11.53 21.67 9.47
N CYS A 295 -12.24 21.09 8.51
CA CYS A 295 -11.85 21.23 7.11
C CYS A 295 -12.09 22.65 6.61
N ALA A 296 -11.29 23.11 5.65
CA ALA A 296 -11.48 24.43 5.04
C ALA A 296 -12.80 24.50 4.24
N HIS A 297 -13.12 25.69 3.75
CA HIS A 297 -14.35 26.00 3.02
C HIS A 297 -14.67 25.03 1.86
N GLY A 298 -13.64 24.41 1.23
CA GLY A 298 -13.79 23.43 0.14
C GLY A 298 -14.13 22.01 0.58
N GLY A 299 -14.24 21.75 1.88
CA GLY A 299 -14.51 20.43 2.43
C GLY A 299 -13.26 19.55 2.61
N CYS A 300 -13.44 18.40 3.27
CA CYS A 300 -12.35 17.48 3.63
C CYS A 300 -11.77 16.75 2.41
N LEU A 301 -12.59 16.48 1.40
CA LEU A 301 -12.16 15.81 0.18
C LEU A 301 -11.12 16.63 -0.59
N MET A 302 -11.36 17.96 -0.74
CA MET A 302 -10.40 18.85 -1.39
C MET A 302 -9.06 18.91 -0.65
N GLU A 303 -9.08 18.89 0.67
CA GLU A 303 -7.84 18.86 1.45
C GLU A 303 -7.10 17.55 1.29
N LEU A 304 -7.82 16.44 1.21
CA LEU A 304 -7.26 15.12 0.91
C LEU A 304 -6.62 15.10 -0.49
N CYS A 305 -7.29 15.64 -1.51
CA CYS A 305 -6.74 15.79 -2.87
C CYS A 305 -5.43 16.58 -2.88
N ILE A 306 -5.41 17.73 -2.20
CA ILE A 306 -4.22 18.59 -2.12
C ILE A 306 -3.08 17.87 -1.41
N GLN A 307 -3.36 17.19 -0.30
CA GLN A 307 -2.35 16.46 0.44
C GLN A 307 -1.76 15.30 -0.38
N LEU A 308 -2.60 14.53 -1.06
CA LEU A 308 -2.16 13.46 -1.97
C LEU A 308 -1.29 14.00 -3.11
N SER A 309 -1.72 15.11 -3.73
CA SER A 309 -0.93 15.78 -4.79
C SER A 309 0.44 16.20 -4.28
N ILE A 310 0.51 16.85 -3.12
CA ILE A 310 1.78 17.31 -2.52
C ILE A 310 2.67 16.10 -2.18
N THR A 311 2.09 15.06 -1.60
CA THR A 311 2.86 13.86 -1.21
C THR A 311 3.39 13.13 -2.44
N MET A 312 2.57 12.90 -3.47
CA MET A 312 3.00 12.22 -4.69
C MET A 312 4.05 13.03 -5.45
N LEU A 313 3.80 14.33 -5.69
CA LEU A 313 4.75 15.18 -6.37
C LEU A 313 6.03 15.42 -5.53
N GLY A 314 5.88 15.68 -4.24
CA GLY A 314 6.99 15.96 -3.34
C GLY A 314 7.87 14.74 -3.10
N LYS A 315 7.29 13.59 -2.78
CA LYS A 315 8.05 12.37 -2.53
C LYS A 315 8.69 11.86 -3.81
N GLN A 316 7.97 11.76 -4.89
CA GLN A 316 8.46 11.19 -6.15
C GLN A 316 9.41 12.14 -6.89
N LEU A 317 9.06 13.43 -7.06
CA LEU A 317 9.94 14.36 -7.77
C LEU A 317 11.14 14.81 -6.93
N ILE A 318 10.96 15.04 -5.63
CA ILE A 318 12.04 15.54 -4.78
C ILE A 318 12.93 14.40 -4.33
N GLN A 319 12.37 13.30 -3.84
CA GLN A 319 13.15 12.18 -3.35
C GLN A 319 14.00 11.58 -4.48
N ASN A 320 13.40 11.18 -5.60
CA ASN A 320 14.10 10.53 -6.69
C ASN A 320 15.10 11.47 -7.37
N ASN A 321 14.66 12.67 -7.78
CA ASN A 321 15.53 13.56 -8.51
C ASN A 321 16.59 14.25 -7.62
N LEU A 322 16.24 14.65 -6.39
CA LEU A 322 17.16 15.36 -5.51
C LEU A 322 18.15 14.41 -4.84
N PHE A 323 17.68 13.27 -4.34
CA PHE A 323 18.56 12.34 -3.62
C PHE A 323 19.35 11.45 -4.59
N GLU A 324 18.77 10.94 -5.66
CA GLU A 324 19.46 10.03 -6.58
C GLU A 324 20.35 10.76 -7.61
N ILE A 325 19.96 11.94 -8.08
CA ILE A 325 20.77 12.71 -9.04
C ILE A 325 21.50 13.87 -8.35
N GLY A 326 20.81 14.59 -7.47
CA GLY A 326 21.31 15.83 -6.89
C GLY A 326 22.47 15.59 -5.92
N ILE A 327 22.34 14.64 -4.99
CA ILE A 327 23.38 14.37 -4.00
C ILE A 327 24.66 13.82 -4.61
N PRO A 328 24.66 12.82 -5.52
CA PRO A 328 25.88 12.39 -6.19
C PRO A 328 26.55 13.53 -7.00
N LYS A 329 25.75 14.31 -7.74
CA LYS A 329 26.30 15.48 -8.47
C LYS A 329 26.86 16.54 -7.52
N LEU A 330 26.17 16.81 -6.41
CA LEU A 330 26.63 17.75 -5.39
C LEU A 330 27.90 17.26 -4.71
N LYS A 331 27.97 15.98 -4.34
CA LYS A 331 29.20 15.35 -3.81
C LYS A 331 30.36 15.45 -4.82
N LYS A 332 30.06 15.23 -6.13
CA LYS A 332 31.05 15.39 -7.21
C LYS A 332 31.49 16.85 -7.37
N LEU A 333 30.56 17.80 -7.30
CA LEU A 333 30.84 19.23 -7.36
C LEU A 333 31.66 19.70 -6.15
N ILE A 334 31.30 19.26 -4.94
CA ILE A 334 32.04 19.59 -3.70
C ILE A 334 33.46 19.00 -3.79
N ARG A 335 33.62 17.77 -4.24
CA ARG A 335 34.95 17.16 -4.51
C ARG A 335 35.73 17.98 -5.52
N TYR A 336 35.13 18.37 -6.64
CA TYR A 336 35.73 19.22 -7.66
C TYR A 336 36.16 20.59 -7.09
N ILE A 337 35.32 21.26 -6.30
CA ILE A 337 35.64 22.54 -5.67
C ILE A 337 36.79 22.39 -4.66
N ARG A 338 36.76 21.29 -3.86
CA ARG A 338 37.77 21.03 -2.83
C ARG A 338 39.11 20.62 -3.42
N SER A 339 39.13 20.08 -4.63
CA SER A 339 40.28 19.53 -5.32
C SER A 339 40.82 20.43 -6.43
N LYS A 340 40.54 21.73 -6.36
CA LYS A 340 41.00 22.68 -7.41
C LYS A 340 42.51 22.64 -7.72
N GLN A 341 43.33 22.06 -6.83
CA GLN A 341 44.75 21.78 -7.05
C GLN A 341 45.10 20.30 -7.34
N GLY A 342 44.23 19.36 -7.04
CA GLY A 342 44.47 17.92 -7.23
C GLY A 342 43.68 17.26 -8.36
N ALA A 343 42.66 17.94 -8.90
CA ALA A 343 41.69 17.36 -9.84
C ALA A 343 42.31 16.92 -11.16
N PHE A 344 43.36 17.59 -11.63
CA PHE A 344 44.00 17.25 -12.90
C PHE A 344 44.73 15.89 -12.84
N GLN A 345 45.37 15.58 -11.71
CA GLN A 345 46.03 14.29 -11.49
C GLN A 345 45.04 13.12 -11.29
N GLU A 346 43.92 13.38 -10.66
CA GLU A 346 42.90 12.36 -10.37
C GLU A 346 42.09 11.98 -11.61
N GLU A 347 41.79 12.96 -12.48
CA GLU A 347 41.13 12.74 -13.77
C GLU A 347 42.01 11.99 -14.77
N GLU A 348 43.34 12.26 -14.78
CA GLU A 348 44.32 11.53 -15.57
C GLU A 348 44.53 10.10 -15.05
N ARG A 349 44.48 9.89 -13.71
CA ARG A 349 44.49 8.56 -13.11
C ARG A 349 43.24 7.76 -13.44
N GLN A 350 42.05 8.36 -13.39
CA GLN A 350 40.80 7.68 -13.74
C GLN A 350 40.74 7.28 -15.22
N LYS A 351 41.33 8.07 -16.14
CA LYS A 351 41.43 7.71 -17.57
C LYS A 351 42.36 6.52 -17.84
N LYS A 352 43.29 6.21 -16.93
CA LYS A 352 44.24 5.09 -17.03
C LYS A 352 43.78 3.81 -16.35
N LEU A 353 42.70 3.87 -15.51
CA LEU A 353 42.17 2.73 -14.79
C LEU A 353 41.49 1.74 -15.75
N GLN A 354 41.77 0.45 -15.55
CA GLN A 354 41.01 -0.62 -16.19
C GLN A 354 39.56 -0.61 -15.67
N ARG A 355 38.61 -1.11 -16.46
CA ARG A 355 37.18 -1.03 -16.15
C ARG A 355 36.83 -1.69 -14.82
N TYR A 356 37.46 -2.82 -14.46
CA TYR A 356 37.24 -3.50 -13.18
C TYR A 356 37.78 -2.69 -11.98
N GLU A 357 38.83 -1.93 -12.15
CA GLU A 357 39.38 -1.03 -11.13
C GLU A 357 38.43 0.17 -10.91
N ALA A 358 37.90 0.74 -11.99
CA ALA A 358 36.92 1.81 -11.93
C ALA A 358 35.62 1.33 -11.27
N ASP A 359 35.14 0.12 -11.59
CA ASP A 359 33.95 -0.50 -11.01
C ASP A 359 34.15 -0.79 -9.50
N HIS A 360 35.39 -1.03 -9.03
CA HIS A 360 35.67 -1.23 -7.59
C HIS A 360 35.41 0.01 -6.74
N PHE A 361 35.56 1.21 -7.30
CA PHE A 361 35.27 2.46 -6.59
C PHE A 361 33.78 2.85 -6.56
N LEU A 362 32.93 2.12 -7.29
CA LEU A 362 31.48 2.33 -7.27
C LEU A 362 30.88 1.81 -5.95
N GLU A 363 29.72 2.35 -5.58
CA GLU A 363 28.97 1.87 -4.43
C GLU A 363 28.55 0.39 -4.59
N PRO A 364 28.63 -0.44 -3.56
CA PRO A 364 28.19 -1.83 -3.64
C PRO A 364 26.68 -1.90 -3.87
N PHE A 365 26.25 -2.88 -4.67
CA PHE A 365 24.84 -3.17 -4.88
C PHE A 365 24.20 -3.71 -3.58
N ALA A 366 23.18 -3.02 -3.08
CA ALA A 366 22.50 -3.34 -1.81
C ALA A 366 21.22 -4.20 -1.96
N GLY A 367 20.96 -4.72 -3.15
CA GLY A 367 19.72 -5.45 -3.47
C GLY A 367 18.66 -4.57 -4.14
N LEU A 368 17.52 -5.18 -4.49
CA LEU A 368 16.39 -4.52 -5.19
C LEU A 368 15.30 -4.03 -4.24
N THR A 369 15.45 -4.25 -2.94
CA THR A 369 14.43 -3.91 -1.93
C THR A 369 14.01 -2.44 -1.94
N PRO A 370 14.91 -1.44 -2.08
CA PRO A 370 14.53 -0.02 -2.14
C PRO A 370 13.61 0.28 -3.33
N GLU A 371 13.96 -0.21 -4.53
CA GLU A 371 13.22 0.02 -5.78
C GLU A 371 11.81 -0.58 -5.74
N TYR A 372 11.71 -1.85 -5.29
CA TYR A 372 10.40 -2.49 -5.10
C TYR A 372 9.55 -1.77 -4.06
N MET A 373 10.16 -1.33 -2.96
CA MET A 373 9.45 -0.62 -1.89
C MET A 373 8.84 0.69 -2.40
N GLU A 374 9.58 1.43 -3.20
CA GLU A 374 9.09 2.67 -3.80
C GLU A 374 7.90 2.42 -4.70
N MET A 375 8.00 1.45 -5.62
CA MET A 375 6.93 1.09 -6.52
C MET A 375 5.67 0.61 -5.78
N ILE A 376 5.81 -0.11 -4.68
CA ILE A 376 4.69 -0.59 -3.87
C ILE A 376 4.00 0.54 -3.10
N ILE A 377 4.75 1.45 -2.53
CA ILE A 377 4.18 2.63 -1.87
C ILE A 377 3.46 3.52 -2.90
N GLN A 378 4.04 3.70 -4.10
CA GLN A 378 3.37 4.38 -5.21
C GLN A 378 2.07 3.68 -5.63
N PHE A 379 2.09 2.35 -5.77
CA PHE A 379 0.89 1.56 -6.05
C PHE A 379 -0.18 1.76 -4.97
N GLY A 380 0.23 1.84 -3.70
CA GLY A 380 -0.66 2.19 -2.60
C GLY A 380 -1.31 3.58 -2.78
N PHE A 381 -0.56 4.63 -3.13
CA PHE A 381 -1.12 5.96 -3.39
C PHE A 381 -2.11 5.97 -4.55
N VAL A 382 -1.82 5.19 -5.60
CA VAL A 382 -2.68 5.09 -6.78
C VAL A 382 -3.99 4.35 -6.48
N THR A 383 -3.95 3.31 -5.63
CA THR A 383 -5.10 2.42 -5.43
C THR A 383 -5.93 2.75 -4.20
N LEU A 384 -5.31 3.13 -3.06
CA LEU A 384 -6.00 3.32 -1.78
C LEU A 384 -6.95 4.52 -1.75
N PHE A 385 -6.62 5.59 -2.48
CA PHE A 385 -7.34 6.87 -2.41
C PHE A 385 -7.80 7.37 -3.78
N VAL A 386 -7.96 6.47 -4.73
CA VAL A 386 -8.36 6.83 -6.10
C VAL A 386 -9.74 7.51 -6.16
N ALA A 387 -10.63 7.16 -5.24
CA ALA A 387 -11.94 7.80 -5.12
C ALA A 387 -11.87 9.30 -4.79
N SER A 388 -10.80 9.75 -4.13
CA SER A 388 -10.58 11.16 -3.82
C SER A 388 -9.64 11.85 -4.80
N PHE A 389 -8.72 11.12 -5.42
CA PHE A 389 -7.72 11.69 -6.32
C PHE A 389 -7.55 10.87 -7.62
N PRO A 390 -8.49 11.00 -8.57
CA PRO A 390 -8.46 10.23 -9.82
C PRO A 390 -7.28 10.55 -10.74
N LEU A 391 -6.51 11.62 -10.47
CA LEU A 391 -5.29 11.97 -11.20
C LEU A 391 -4.05 11.20 -10.71
N ALA A 392 -4.13 10.45 -9.61
CA ALA A 392 -3.01 9.67 -9.06
C ALA A 392 -2.35 8.75 -10.10
N PRO A 393 -3.09 7.98 -10.93
CA PRO A 393 -2.49 7.14 -11.97
C PRO A 393 -1.68 7.91 -13.02
N LEU A 394 -2.06 9.15 -13.32
CA LEU A 394 -1.31 10.01 -14.26
C LEU A 394 0.04 10.42 -13.65
N PHE A 395 0.05 10.85 -12.38
CA PHE A 395 1.29 11.19 -11.70
C PHE A 395 2.22 9.98 -11.55
N ALA A 396 1.68 8.81 -11.24
CA ALA A 396 2.44 7.57 -11.18
C ALA A 396 3.04 7.20 -12.55
N LEU A 397 2.29 7.37 -13.65
CA LEU A 397 2.79 7.14 -14.99
C LEU A 397 3.97 8.04 -15.33
N LEU A 398 3.85 9.35 -15.03
CA LEU A 398 4.92 10.32 -15.26
C LEU A 398 6.18 9.97 -14.45
N ASN A 399 5.99 9.59 -13.17
CA ASN A 399 7.09 9.13 -12.34
C ASN A 399 7.77 7.88 -12.93
N ASN A 400 7.01 6.87 -13.31
CA ASN A 400 7.56 5.62 -13.86
C ASN A 400 8.36 5.84 -15.16
N ILE A 401 7.98 6.81 -15.98
CA ILE A 401 8.74 7.16 -17.18
C ILE A 401 10.11 7.75 -16.81
N ILE A 402 10.17 8.53 -15.75
CA ILE A 402 11.42 9.12 -15.24
C ILE A 402 12.25 8.01 -14.58
N GLU A 403 11.64 7.21 -13.70
CA GLU A 403 12.26 6.15 -12.91
C GLU A 403 12.98 5.10 -13.76
N ILE A 404 12.37 4.63 -14.84
CA ILE A 404 13.01 3.69 -15.78
C ILE A 404 14.39 4.20 -16.26
N ARG A 405 14.53 5.50 -16.46
CA ARG A 405 15.79 6.10 -16.92
C ARG A 405 16.78 6.30 -15.78
N LEU A 406 16.27 6.64 -14.59
CA LEU A 406 17.11 6.82 -13.41
C LEU A 406 17.69 5.49 -12.95
N ASP A 407 16.85 4.46 -12.85
CA ASP A 407 17.27 3.10 -12.51
C ASP A 407 18.30 2.55 -13.51
N ALA A 408 18.02 2.69 -14.79
CA ALA A 408 18.97 2.26 -15.83
C ALA A 408 20.33 2.94 -15.65
N LYS A 409 20.36 4.24 -15.36
CA LYS A 409 21.60 4.98 -15.12
C LYS A 409 22.28 4.52 -13.83
N LYS A 410 21.54 4.34 -12.74
CA LYS A 410 22.01 3.88 -11.44
C LYS A 410 22.70 2.51 -11.55
N PHE A 411 22.04 1.52 -12.16
CA PHE A 411 22.55 0.16 -12.30
C PHE A 411 23.73 0.06 -13.30
N VAL A 412 23.77 0.90 -14.32
CA VAL A 412 24.82 0.84 -15.36
C VAL A 412 26.08 1.62 -14.98
N SER A 413 25.94 2.78 -14.29
CA SER A 413 27.03 3.73 -14.11
C SER A 413 27.37 4.13 -12.69
N GLU A 414 26.50 3.87 -11.69
CA GLU A 414 26.68 4.38 -10.33
C GLU A 414 26.94 3.27 -9.30
N LEU A 415 26.41 2.07 -9.55
CA LEU A 415 26.57 0.90 -8.66
C LEU A 415 27.55 -0.12 -9.25
N ARG A 416 28.21 -0.87 -8.37
CA ARG A 416 28.94 -2.10 -8.78
C ARG A 416 27.96 -3.05 -9.43
N ARG A 417 28.40 -3.69 -10.51
CA ARG A 417 27.55 -4.65 -11.22
C ARG A 417 27.12 -5.78 -10.29
N PRO A 418 25.82 -6.04 -10.17
CA PRO A 418 25.34 -7.19 -9.42
C PRO A 418 25.73 -8.49 -10.12
N ILE A 419 26.00 -9.52 -9.33
CA ILE A 419 26.10 -10.89 -9.85
C ILE A 419 24.70 -11.32 -10.24
N ALA A 420 24.56 -11.88 -11.46
CA ALA A 420 23.28 -12.39 -11.92
C ALA A 420 22.78 -13.53 -11.00
N ALA A 421 21.62 -13.36 -10.40
CA ALA A 421 20.95 -14.36 -9.59
C ALA A 421 19.71 -14.87 -10.32
N ARG A 422 19.49 -16.19 -10.29
CA ARG A 422 18.26 -16.79 -10.81
C ARG A 422 17.12 -16.52 -9.81
N ALA A 423 15.97 -16.10 -10.32
CA ALA A 423 14.79 -15.84 -9.50
C ALA A 423 13.54 -16.32 -10.25
N LYS A 424 12.75 -17.18 -9.62
CA LYS A 424 11.51 -17.74 -10.17
C LYS A 424 10.36 -16.73 -10.15
N ASP A 425 10.33 -15.89 -9.12
CA ASP A 425 9.28 -14.91 -8.89
C ASP A 425 9.80 -13.66 -8.15
N ILE A 426 8.91 -12.70 -7.94
CA ILE A 426 9.20 -11.52 -7.13
C ILE A 426 9.00 -11.77 -5.61
N GLY A 427 8.81 -13.02 -5.20
CA GLY A 427 8.72 -13.41 -3.79
C GLY A 427 7.57 -12.74 -3.04
N ILE A 428 7.85 -12.30 -1.82
CA ILE A 428 6.87 -11.69 -0.92
C ILE A 428 6.22 -10.41 -1.50
N TRP A 429 6.87 -9.74 -2.46
CA TRP A 429 6.36 -8.51 -3.06
C TRP A 429 5.00 -8.69 -3.74
N TYR A 430 4.79 -9.85 -4.37
CA TYR A 430 3.49 -10.18 -4.96
C TYR A 430 2.38 -10.23 -3.90
N ASN A 431 2.65 -10.88 -2.78
CA ASN A 431 1.68 -10.99 -1.68
C ASN A 431 1.38 -9.63 -1.04
N ILE A 432 2.38 -8.76 -0.93
CA ILE A 432 2.22 -7.38 -0.42
C ILE A 432 1.33 -6.58 -1.38
N LEU A 433 1.59 -6.61 -2.68
CA LEU A 433 0.77 -5.92 -3.69
C LEU A 433 -0.69 -6.41 -3.64
N ARG A 434 -0.90 -7.73 -3.57
CA ARG A 434 -2.24 -8.32 -3.44
C ARG A 434 -2.94 -7.87 -2.16
N GLY A 435 -2.22 -7.81 -1.06
CA GLY A 435 -2.73 -7.29 0.22
C GLY A 435 -3.15 -5.82 0.12
N VAL A 436 -2.30 -4.96 -0.47
CA VAL A 436 -2.59 -3.53 -0.70
C VAL A 436 -3.82 -3.36 -1.59
N ALA A 437 -3.93 -4.13 -2.68
CA ALA A 437 -5.09 -4.08 -3.57
C ALA A 437 -6.40 -4.43 -2.85
N LYS A 438 -6.41 -5.45 -1.98
CA LYS A 438 -7.59 -5.81 -1.17
C LYS A 438 -7.95 -4.73 -0.15
N VAL A 439 -6.97 -4.18 0.56
CA VAL A 439 -7.17 -3.08 1.51
C VAL A 439 -7.68 -1.83 0.79
N ALA A 440 -7.24 -1.59 -0.45
CA ALA A 440 -7.67 -0.44 -1.25
C ALA A 440 -9.19 -0.45 -1.51
N ILE A 441 -9.81 -1.61 -1.72
CA ILE A 441 -11.26 -1.71 -1.92
C ILE A 441 -11.99 -1.19 -0.67
N ILE A 442 -11.54 -1.60 0.50
CA ILE A 442 -12.14 -1.22 1.79
C ILE A 442 -11.98 0.30 2.01
N ILE A 443 -10.77 0.82 1.83
CA ILE A 443 -10.48 2.25 2.04
C ILE A 443 -11.28 3.12 1.07
N ASN A 444 -11.36 2.76 -0.22
CA ASN A 444 -12.16 3.51 -1.19
C ASN A 444 -13.66 3.47 -0.85
N ALA A 445 -14.20 2.34 -0.38
CA ALA A 445 -15.57 2.25 0.09
C ALA A 445 -15.83 3.26 1.23
N PHE A 446 -14.91 3.35 2.20
CA PHE A 446 -15.01 4.31 3.30
C PHE A 446 -14.82 5.76 2.82
N VAL A 447 -13.91 6.04 1.89
CA VAL A 447 -13.70 7.39 1.33
C VAL A 447 -14.95 7.88 0.61
N ILE A 448 -15.54 7.06 -0.26
CA ILE A 448 -16.78 7.40 -0.97
C ILE A 448 -17.93 7.60 0.02
N SER A 449 -18.05 6.75 1.01
CA SER A 449 -19.15 6.77 1.96
C SER A 449 -19.06 7.93 2.95
N PHE A 450 -17.87 8.21 3.49
CA PHE A 450 -17.71 9.14 4.59
C PHE A 450 -17.03 10.46 4.21
N THR A 451 -16.14 10.50 3.22
CA THR A 451 -15.38 11.71 2.89
C THR A 451 -16.00 12.48 1.72
N SER A 452 -16.59 11.78 0.77
CA SER A 452 -17.36 12.35 -0.34
C SER A 452 -18.78 12.74 0.11
N ASP A 453 -19.39 13.68 -0.58
CA ASP A 453 -20.80 14.02 -0.42
C ASP A 453 -21.72 13.17 -1.33
N PHE A 454 -21.19 12.12 -1.96
CA PHE A 454 -21.95 11.25 -2.87
C PHE A 454 -23.16 10.60 -2.18
N ILE A 455 -22.96 9.95 -1.03
CA ILE A 455 -24.04 9.30 -0.30
C ILE A 455 -25.08 10.29 0.24
N PRO A 456 -24.69 11.40 0.90
CA PRO A 456 -25.65 12.44 1.29
C PRO A 456 -26.50 12.99 0.12
N ARG A 457 -25.89 13.18 -1.06
CA ARG A 457 -26.61 13.61 -2.26
C ARG A 457 -27.63 12.58 -2.73
N MET A 458 -27.23 11.30 -2.78
CA MET A 458 -28.15 10.22 -3.12
C MET A 458 -29.32 10.13 -2.14
N VAL A 459 -29.05 10.17 -0.84
CA VAL A 459 -30.11 10.12 0.18
C VAL A 459 -31.06 11.31 0.04
N TYR A 460 -30.52 12.52 -0.15
CA TYR A 460 -31.36 13.69 -0.38
C TYR A 460 -32.24 13.53 -1.61
N GLN A 461 -31.66 13.15 -2.75
CA GLN A 461 -32.35 13.03 -4.04
C GLN A 461 -33.50 12.00 -4.01
N TYR A 462 -33.28 10.85 -3.33
CA TYR A 462 -34.26 9.76 -3.33
C TYR A 462 -35.27 9.80 -2.17
N MET A 463 -34.90 10.42 -1.03
CA MET A 463 -35.74 10.36 0.18
C MET A 463 -36.36 11.71 0.58
N TYR A 464 -35.70 12.84 0.25
CA TYR A 464 -36.08 14.16 0.75
C TYR A 464 -36.45 15.17 -0.34
N SER A 465 -35.97 14.97 -1.59
CA SER A 465 -36.32 15.85 -2.68
C SER A 465 -37.69 15.48 -3.27
N PRO A 466 -38.66 16.41 -3.32
CA PRO A 466 -39.99 16.14 -3.91
C PRO A 466 -39.93 15.88 -5.41
N ASP A 467 -38.99 16.56 -6.12
CA ASP A 467 -38.86 16.50 -7.58
C ASP A 467 -37.71 15.64 -8.05
N GLY A 468 -37.01 14.93 -7.13
CA GLY A 468 -35.77 14.20 -7.46
C GLY A 468 -34.62 15.11 -7.92
N SER A 469 -34.75 16.43 -7.78
CA SER A 469 -33.73 17.42 -8.12
C SER A 469 -32.77 17.64 -6.93
N MET A 470 -31.61 18.25 -7.22
CA MET A 470 -30.63 18.60 -6.17
C MET A 470 -30.91 19.98 -5.55
N HIS A 471 -32.04 20.63 -5.91
CA HIS A 471 -32.39 21.94 -5.37
C HIS A 471 -32.73 21.85 -3.88
N GLY A 472 -32.12 22.71 -3.05
CA GLY A 472 -32.26 22.68 -1.59
C GLY A 472 -31.29 21.75 -0.85
N PHE A 473 -30.47 20.99 -1.54
CA PHE A 473 -29.47 20.08 -0.94
C PHE A 473 -28.56 20.81 0.04
N VAL A 474 -28.01 21.96 -0.35
CA VAL A 474 -27.10 22.74 0.50
C VAL A 474 -27.79 23.15 1.81
N ASN A 475 -29.03 23.61 1.72
CA ASN A 475 -29.80 23.98 2.92
C ASN A 475 -30.10 22.78 3.82
N HIS A 476 -30.35 21.61 3.26
CA HIS A 476 -30.63 20.36 3.98
C HIS A 476 -29.39 19.84 4.73
N THR A 477 -28.17 20.07 4.23
CA THR A 477 -26.92 19.59 4.86
C THR A 477 -26.38 20.51 5.95
N LEU A 478 -27.06 21.63 6.23
CA LEU A 478 -26.62 22.65 7.17
C LEU A 478 -27.60 22.76 8.34
N SER A 479 -27.09 22.55 9.56
CA SER A 479 -27.82 22.77 10.81
C SER A 479 -27.74 24.23 11.25
N TYR A 480 -28.69 24.64 12.09
CA TYR A 480 -28.80 25.99 12.65
C TYR A 480 -28.15 26.06 14.02
N PHE A 481 -27.46 27.16 14.32
CA PHE A 481 -26.91 27.43 15.65
C PHE A 481 -27.22 28.87 16.07
N ASN A 482 -27.79 29.05 17.27
CA ASN A 482 -28.01 30.35 17.87
C ASN A 482 -26.71 30.87 18.48
N THR A 483 -26.24 32.02 18.05
CA THR A 483 -24.96 32.60 18.47
C THR A 483 -24.90 32.97 19.94
N SER A 484 -26.06 33.19 20.59
CA SER A 484 -26.14 33.42 22.03
C SER A 484 -25.75 32.18 22.87
N HIS A 485 -25.75 30.99 22.27
CA HIS A 485 -25.39 29.73 22.94
C HIS A 485 -23.89 29.39 22.85
N PHE A 486 -23.05 30.30 22.37
CA PHE A 486 -21.60 30.12 22.50
C PHE A 486 -21.18 30.24 23.96
N GLU A 487 -20.24 29.40 24.37
CA GLU A 487 -19.60 29.54 25.68
C GLU A 487 -18.89 30.90 25.80
N VAL A 488 -18.89 31.46 26.99
CA VAL A 488 -18.26 32.78 27.27
C VAL A 488 -16.78 32.77 26.85
N GLY A 489 -16.39 33.71 26.02
CA GLY A 489 -15.01 33.84 25.52
C GLY A 489 -14.67 32.94 24.33
N ARG A 490 -15.59 32.07 23.85
CA ARG A 490 -15.33 31.16 22.72
C ARG A 490 -16.04 31.57 21.43
N GLY A 491 -16.91 32.59 21.49
CA GLY A 491 -17.48 33.23 20.31
C GLY A 491 -16.46 34.07 19.53
N THR A 492 -16.86 34.63 18.41
CA THR A 492 -16.01 35.57 17.64
C THR A 492 -15.77 36.87 18.43
N MET A 493 -14.55 37.42 18.36
CA MET A 493 -14.23 38.73 18.94
C MET A 493 -14.85 39.89 18.16
N ASP A 494 -15.17 39.67 16.90
CA ASP A 494 -15.82 40.67 16.06
C ASP A 494 -17.20 40.18 15.57
N PRO A 495 -18.26 40.34 16.37
CA PRO A 495 -19.61 39.93 16.00
C PRO A 495 -20.18 40.71 14.83
N LEU A 496 -19.65 41.89 14.52
CA LEU A 496 -20.05 42.77 13.42
C LEU A 496 -19.18 42.64 12.17
N HIS A 497 -18.34 41.61 12.09
CA HIS A 497 -17.44 41.39 10.95
C HIS A 497 -18.11 41.49 9.57
N LEU A 498 -19.38 41.09 9.47
CA LEU A 498 -20.17 41.19 8.24
C LEU A 498 -20.97 42.50 8.12
N GLY A 499 -20.80 43.44 9.04
CA GLY A 499 -21.52 44.73 9.07
C GLY A 499 -22.91 44.66 9.71
N PHE A 500 -23.33 43.49 10.21
CA PHE A 500 -24.62 43.30 10.92
C PHE A 500 -24.46 42.25 12.02
N PRO A 501 -25.28 42.32 13.10
CA PRO A 501 -25.25 41.29 14.14
C PRO A 501 -25.81 39.97 13.61
N VAL A 502 -25.12 38.88 13.87
CA VAL A 502 -25.54 37.54 13.42
C VAL A 502 -26.17 36.83 14.60
N GLU A 503 -27.49 36.64 14.58
CA GLU A 503 -28.23 35.91 15.62
C GLU A 503 -28.14 34.38 15.42
N VAL A 504 -28.15 33.93 14.17
CA VAL A 504 -28.11 32.52 13.80
C VAL A 504 -27.07 32.27 12.73
N CYS A 505 -26.15 31.31 12.97
CA CYS A 505 -25.22 30.85 11.98
C CYS A 505 -25.48 29.38 11.61
N ARG A 506 -24.96 28.96 10.44
CA ARG A 506 -25.11 27.59 9.93
C ARG A 506 -23.78 26.84 10.02
N TYR A 507 -23.87 25.51 10.19
CA TYR A 507 -22.70 24.62 10.18
C TYR A 507 -23.08 23.27 9.54
N LYS A 508 -22.11 22.55 9.01
CA LYS A 508 -22.34 21.28 8.30
C LYS A 508 -22.57 20.15 9.31
N ASP A 509 -23.80 19.80 9.52
CA ASP A 509 -24.25 18.66 10.35
C ASP A 509 -25.74 18.39 10.05
N TYR A 510 -26.30 17.33 10.64
CA TYR A 510 -27.71 16.95 10.61
C TYR A 510 -28.26 16.94 12.02
N ARG A 511 -28.54 18.11 12.59
CA ARG A 511 -29.06 18.29 13.94
C ARG A 511 -30.30 19.16 13.96
N GLU A 512 -31.13 18.89 14.97
CA GLU A 512 -32.32 19.66 15.24
C GLU A 512 -31.99 21.15 15.46
N PRO A 513 -32.83 22.06 14.96
CA PRO A 513 -32.65 23.50 15.15
C PRO A 513 -32.82 23.93 16.61
N PRO A 514 -32.29 25.11 17.02
CA PRO A 514 -32.34 25.59 18.40
C PRO A 514 -33.77 25.83 18.93
N TRP A 515 -34.76 25.95 18.06
CA TRP A 515 -36.18 26.13 18.39
C TRP A 515 -36.99 24.82 18.40
N SER A 516 -36.37 23.69 18.21
CA SER A 516 -36.99 22.36 18.33
C SER A 516 -37.24 21.99 19.79
N SER A 517 -38.12 21.01 20.03
CA SER A 517 -38.35 20.42 21.36
C SER A 517 -37.10 19.80 21.97
N THR A 518 -36.17 19.33 21.12
CA THR A 518 -34.88 18.75 21.50
C THR A 518 -33.74 19.49 20.78
N PRO A 519 -33.34 20.68 21.30
CA PRO A 519 -32.37 21.54 20.61
C PRO A 519 -31.00 20.84 20.41
N TYR A 520 -30.47 20.89 19.17
CA TYR A 520 -29.15 20.37 18.79
C TYR A 520 -28.97 18.85 18.98
N GLU A 521 -30.01 18.09 19.20
CA GLU A 521 -29.92 16.63 19.15
C GLU A 521 -29.72 16.12 17.72
N VAL A 522 -29.28 14.88 17.59
CA VAL A 522 -29.07 14.23 16.30
C VAL A 522 -30.42 13.95 15.64
N SER A 523 -30.61 14.45 14.44
CA SER A 523 -31.86 14.32 13.71
C SER A 523 -32.06 12.94 13.08
N LYS A 524 -33.27 12.65 12.61
CA LYS A 524 -33.59 11.41 11.89
C LYS A 524 -32.80 11.30 10.58
N GLU A 525 -32.55 12.41 9.93
CA GLU A 525 -31.77 12.51 8.69
C GLU A 525 -30.35 12.02 8.90
N PHE A 526 -29.72 12.34 10.03
CA PHE A 526 -28.38 11.82 10.38
C PHE A 526 -28.34 10.28 10.39
N TRP A 527 -29.31 9.67 11.07
CA TRP A 527 -29.38 8.21 11.16
C TRP A 527 -29.66 7.55 9.82
N ALA A 528 -30.52 8.16 8.99
CA ALA A 528 -30.79 7.71 7.64
C ALA A 528 -29.52 7.76 6.77
N VAL A 529 -28.81 8.89 6.77
CA VAL A 529 -27.55 9.04 6.03
C VAL A 529 -26.48 8.05 6.55
N LEU A 530 -26.36 7.89 7.87
CA LEU A 530 -25.39 6.94 8.46
C LEU A 530 -25.70 5.49 8.07
N ALA A 531 -26.97 5.08 8.12
CA ALA A 531 -27.40 3.73 7.74
C ALA A 531 -27.06 3.44 6.26
N VAL A 532 -27.35 4.39 5.35
CA VAL A 532 -27.02 4.25 3.92
C VAL A 532 -25.50 4.24 3.69
N ARG A 533 -24.73 5.03 4.43
CA ARG A 533 -23.25 4.99 4.39
C ARG A 533 -22.69 3.63 4.73
N LEU A 534 -23.14 3.04 5.83
CA LEU A 534 -22.70 1.71 6.26
C LEU A 534 -23.14 0.61 5.29
N ALA A 535 -24.40 0.67 4.83
CA ALA A 535 -24.91 -0.25 3.82
C ALA A 535 -24.09 -0.18 2.52
N PHE A 536 -23.76 1.04 2.07
CA PHE A 536 -22.92 1.24 0.88
C PHE A 536 -21.53 0.61 1.05
N VAL A 537 -20.86 0.81 2.19
CA VAL A 537 -19.55 0.19 2.45
C VAL A 537 -19.62 -1.32 2.33
N ILE A 538 -20.63 -1.95 2.96
CA ILE A 538 -20.80 -3.40 2.93
C ILE A 538 -21.07 -3.88 1.49
N ILE A 539 -21.99 -3.23 0.77
CA ILE A 539 -22.34 -3.63 -0.60
C ILE A 539 -21.15 -3.43 -1.54
N PHE A 540 -20.54 -2.24 -1.54
CA PHE A 540 -19.40 -1.92 -2.40
C PHE A 540 -18.25 -2.88 -2.20
N GLN A 541 -17.84 -3.10 -0.94
CA GLN A 541 -16.75 -4.00 -0.60
C GLN A 541 -17.01 -5.42 -1.12
N ASN A 542 -18.18 -6.00 -0.82
CA ASN A 542 -18.49 -7.37 -1.22
C ASN A 542 -18.63 -7.52 -2.73
N VAL A 543 -19.29 -6.58 -3.41
CA VAL A 543 -19.44 -6.61 -4.87
C VAL A 543 -18.09 -6.51 -5.57
N VAL A 544 -17.24 -5.56 -5.18
CA VAL A 544 -15.92 -5.38 -5.82
C VAL A 544 -14.98 -6.54 -5.50
N MET A 545 -15.01 -7.09 -4.27
CA MET A 545 -14.24 -8.30 -3.95
C MET A 545 -14.70 -9.51 -4.77
N LEU A 546 -16.00 -9.71 -4.90
CA LEU A 546 -16.55 -10.77 -5.75
C LEU A 546 -16.11 -10.60 -7.22
N MET A 547 -16.16 -9.39 -7.74
CA MET A 547 -15.68 -9.10 -9.10
C MET A 547 -14.19 -9.42 -9.27
N ASN A 548 -13.35 -9.12 -8.27
CA ASN A 548 -11.94 -9.48 -8.29
C ASN A 548 -11.72 -11.00 -8.26
N ASP A 549 -12.47 -11.73 -7.43
CA ASP A 549 -12.40 -13.18 -7.37
C ASP A 549 -12.87 -13.83 -8.70
N VAL A 550 -13.86 -13.23 -9.38
CA VAL A 550 -14.27 -13.63 -10.73
C VAL A 550 -13.16 -13.40 -11.76
N VAL A 551 -12.42 -12.29 -11.67
CA VAL A 551 -11.26 -12.02 -12.54
C VAL A 551 -10.16 -13.07 -12.31
N ASP A 552 -9.82 -13.36 -11.05
CA ASP A 552 -8.84 -14.40 -10.70
C ASP A 552 -9.26 -15.79 -11.22
N TRP A 553 -10.57 -16.13 -11.13
CA TRP A 553 -11.10 -17.40 -11.64
C TRP A 553 -11.10 -17.47 -13.17
N LEU A 554 -11.41 -16.36 -13.86
CA LEU A 554 -11.53 -16.32 -15.32
C LEU A 554 -10.17 -16.37 -16.02
N ILE A 555 -9.12 -15.85 -15.40
CA ILE A 555 -7.78 -15.73 -15.99
C ILE A 555 -6.88 -16.83 -15.41
N PRO A 556 -6.57 -17.91 -16.15
CA PRO A 556 -5.68 -18.97 -15.64
C PRO A 556 -4.25 -18.45 -15.48
N ASP A 557 -3.59 -18.87 -14.41
CA ASP A 557 -2.22 -18.46 -14.04
C ASP A 557 -1.19 -18.75 -15.13
N ILE A 558 -1.34 -19.90 -15.81
CA ILE A 558 -0.42 -20.34 -16.86
C ILE A 558 -1.06 -20.09 -18.24
N PRO A 559 -0.39 -19.34 -19.13
CA PRO A 559 -0.84 -19.19 -20.51
C PRO A 559 -0.97 -20.55 -21.22
N LYS A 560 -2.01 -20.72 -22.04
CA LYS A 560 -2.31 -22.01 -22.70
C LYS A 560 -1.16 -22.50 -23.60
N ASP A 561 -0.48 -21.60 -24.29
CA ASP A 561 0.69 -21.86 -25.12
C ASP A 561 1.84 -22.50 -24.30
N ILE A 562 2.15 -21.93 -23.15
CA ILE A 562 3.21 -22.43 -22.25
C ILE A 562 2.79 -23.76 -21.60
N SER A 563 1.55 -23.87 -21.14
CA SER A 563 1.03 -25.13 -20.59
C SER A 563 1.15 -26.28 -21.59
N LEU A 564 0.84 -26.01 -22.86
CA LEU A 564 0.97 -27.00 -23.93
C LEU A 564 2.45 -27.38 -24.18
N GLN A 565 3.37 -26.40 -24.13
CA GLN A 565 4.80 -26.67 -24.32
C GLN A 565 5.36 -27.51 -23.17
N ILE A 566 5.07 -27.15 -21.91
CA ILE A 566 5.47 -27.92 -20.72
C ILE A 566 4.92 -29.34 -20.80
N HIS A 567 3.68 -29.51 -21.26
CA HIS A 567 3.09 -30.84 -21.42
C HIS A 567 3.82 -31.68 -22.49
N LYS A 568 4.14 -31.08 -23.64
CA LYS A 568 4.94 -31.75 -24.69
C LYS A 568 6.33 -32.15 -24.19
N GLU A 569 7.01 -31.27 -23.44
CA GLU A 569 8.33 -31.56 -22.87
C GLU A 569 8.25 -32.73 -21.87
N LYS A 570 7.22 -32.74 -20.99
CA LYS A 570 7.00 -33.85 -20.07
C LYS A 570 6.76 -35.19 -20.82
N ILE A 571 5.97 -35.20 -21.89
CA ILE A 571 5.74 -36.38 -22.70
C ILE A 571 7.06 -36.85 -23.32
N LEU A 572 7.82 -35.94 -23.91
CA LEU A 572 9.11 -36.28 -24.53
C LEU A 572 10.10 -36.85 -23.49
N LEU A 573 10.14 -36.25 -22.30
CA LEU A 573 11.00 -36.74 -21.23
C LEU A 573 10.62 -38.16 -20.77
N VAL A 574 9.32 -38.43 -20.61
CA VAL A 574 8.83 -39.77 -20.30
C VAL A 574 9.19 -40.76 -21.42
N GLU A 575 9.04 -40.36 -22.70
CA GLU A 575 9.41 -41.21 -23.85
C GLU A 575 10.92 -41.50 -23.89
N LEU A 576 11.75 -40.53 -23.57
CA LEU A 576 13.21 -40.72 -23.43
C LEU A 576 13.57 -41.69 -22.30
N PHE A 577 12.93 -41.56 -21.13
CA PHE A 577 13.13 -42.51 -20.01
C PHE A 577 12.70 -43.91 -20.38
N MET A 578 11.55 -44.06 -21.02
CA MET A 578 11.06 -45.39 -21.47
C MET A 578 12.02 -46.03 -22.49
N LYS A 579 12.57 -45.27 -23.44
CA LYS A 579 13.59 -45.73 -24.39
C LYS A 579 14.89 -46.14 -23.69
N GLU A 580 15.33 -45.37 -22.70
CA GLU A 580 16.55 -45.69 -21.91
C GLU A 580 16.37 -46.98 -21.10
N GLU A 581 15.23 -47.16 -20.45
CA GLU A 581 14.90 -48.39 -19.72
C GLU A 581 14.79 -49.60 -20.65
N GLN A 582 14.15 -49.49 -21.80
CA GLN A 582 14.12 -50.55 -22.82
C GLN A 582 15.52 -50.87 -23.34
N GLY A 583 16.38 -49.85 -23.52
CA GLY A 583 17.80 -50.06 -23.86
C GLY A 583 18.55 -50.81 -22.79
N LYS A 584 18.35 -50.49 -21.51
CA LYS A 584 18.95 -51.23 -20.39
C LYS A 584 18.52 -52.69 -20.31
N ILE A 585 17.20 -52.95 -20.53
CA ILE A 585 16.64 -54.31 -20.56
C ILE A 585 17.24 -55.11 -21.68
N SER A 586 17.31 -54.55 -22.92
CA SER A 586 17.87 -55.23 -24.08
C SER A 586 19.38 -55.51 -23.94
N VAL A 587 20.13 -54.71 -23.24
CA VAL A 587 21.55 -54.91 -22.92
C VAL A 587 21.70 -56.00 -21.83
N ALA A 588 20.81 -56.02 -20.82
CA ALA A 588 20.79 -57.04 -19.79
C ALA A 588 20.43 -58.42 -20.36
N GLU A 589 19.46 -58.50 -21.29
CA GLU A 589 19.13 -59.73 -22.00
C GLU A 589 20.27 -60.26 -22.88
N ARG A 590 21.04 -59.37 -23.54
CA ARG A 590 22.26 -59.78 -24.30
C ARG A 590 23.41 -60.22 -23.41
N ARG A 591 23.48 -59.82 -22.14
CA ARG A 591 24.51 -60.21 -21.17
C ARG A 591 24.14 -61.46 -20.35
N ALA A 592 22.89 -61.89 -20.40
CA ALA A 592 22.49 -63.13 -19.73
C ALA A 592 23.15 -64.35 -20.38
N PRO A 593 23.84 -65.24 -19.60
CA PRO A 593 24.44 -66.46 -20.15
C PRO A 593 23.37 -67.34 -20.81
N SER A 594 23.72 -67.97 -21.93
CA SER A 594 22.85 -68.82 -22.75
C SER A 594 22.19 -70.01 -22.00
N THR A 595 22.65 -70.34 -20.80
CA THR A 595 22.08 -71.38 -19.91
C THR A 595 20.73 -71.01 -19.28
N MET A 596 20.32 -69.74 -19.34
CA MET A 596 19.02 -69.33 -18.78
C MET A 596 17.89 -69.31 -19.80
N LYS A 597 18.19 -69.39 -21.11
CA LYS A 597 17.16 -69.43 -22.19
C LYS A 597 16.46 -70.78 -22.32
N GLU A 598 17.12 -71.88 -21.90
CA GLU A 598 16.50 -73.21 -22.02
C GLU A 598 15.47 -73.52 -20.93
N ASN A 599 15.56 -72.90 -19.75
CA ASN A 599 14.60 -73.14 -18.67
C ASN A 599 13.30 -72.32 -18.75
N CYS A 600 13.25 -71.29 -19.55
CA CYS A 600 12.01 -70.50 -19.75
C CYS A 600 11.08 -71.15 -20.79
N ASN A 601 11.64 -71.85 -21.82
CA ASN A 601 10.85 -72.56 -22.84
C ASN A 601 10.26 -73.88 -22.34
N ARG A 602 10.75 -74.45 -21.23
CA ARG A 602 10.16 -75.68 -20.64
C ARG A 602 8.97 -75.40 -19.72
N ARG A 603 8.73 -74.13 -19.31
CA ARG A 603 7.58 -73.78 -18.45
C ARG A 603 6.34 -73.29 -19.24
N SER A 604 6.46 -73.00 -20.53
CA SER A 604 5.34 -72.56 -21.35
C SER A 604 4.55 -73.66 -22.06
N ASN A 605 4.98 -74.93 -21.96
CA ASN A 605 4.32 -76.04 -22.65
C ASN A 605 3.47 -76.98 -21.78
N SER A 606 3.10 -76.59 -20.56
CA SER A 606 2.30 -77.46 -19.68
C SER A 606 1.13 -76.73 -19.00
N SER A 607 0.35 -75.96 -19.73
CA SER A 607 -1.00 -75.60 -19.28
C SER A 607 -1.83 -75.07 -20.42
N THR A 608 -2.25 -75.99 -21.27
CA THR A 608 -3.46 -75.85 -22.08
C THR A 608 -4.48 -76.87 -21.59
N HIS A 609 -5.47 -76.46 -20.85
CA HIS A 609 -6.82 -76.97 -20.90
C HIS A 609 -7.81 -76.20 -20.03
N HIS A 610 -8.93 -75.82 -20.73
CA HIS A 610 -10.28 -75.51 -20.22
C HIS A 610 -10.47 -74.37 -19.24
N THR A 611 -11.46 -73.50 -19.34
CA THR A 611 -12.80 -73.46 -20.01
C THR A 611 -13.36 -72.03 -19.84
N ASN A 612 -14.10 -71.63 -20.85
CA ASN A 612 -15.34 -70.85 -20.91
C ASN A 612 -15.66 -69.68 -19.96
N SER A 613 -15.98 -68.59 -20.63
CA SER A 613 -17.16 -67.70 -20.44
C SER A 613 -17.39 -67.03 -19.10
N ASP A 614 -17.34 -65.73 -19.05
CA ASP A 614 -18.54 -64.90 -19.03
C ASP A 614 -18.21 -63.41 -19.08
N ASN A 615 -19.07 -62.70 -19.81
CA ASN A 615 -19.18 -61.25 -19.86
C ASN A 615 -19.35 -60.60 -18.48
N LEU A 616 -18.75 -59.47 -18.26
CA LEU A 616 -19.46 -58.34 -17.64
C LEU A 616 -18.72 -57.02 -17.89
N ASP A 617 -19.46 -56.11 -18.49
CA ASP A 617 -19.28 -54.69 -18.57
C ASP A 617 -18.97 -54.06 -17.21
N SER A 618 -17.97 -53.16 -17.10
CA SER A 618 -17.99 -52.08 -16.16
C SER A 618 -16.99 -50.98 -16.53
N THR A 619 -17.53 -49.84 -16.85
CA THR A 619 -16.93 -48.52 -17.01
C THR A 619 -16.11 -48.10 -15.79
N PRO A 620 -15.00 -47.40 -15.97
CA PRO A 620 -14.27 -46.82 -14.83
C PRO A 620 -14.84 -45.44 -14.45
N HIS A 621 -15.24 -45.32 -13.23
CA HIS A 621 -15.56 -44.06 -12.56
C HIS A 621 -14.30 -43.20 -12.36
N HIS A 622 -14.39 -41.96 -12.81
CA HIS A 622 -13.51 -40.84 -12.41
C HIS A 622 -13.76 -40.49 -10.94
N THR A 623 -12.75 -40.55 -10.13
CA THR A 623 -12.73 -39.85 -8.84
C THR A 623 -11.73 -38.72 -8.88
N ASN A 624 -12.28 -37.51 -8.90
CA ASN A 624 -11.56 -36.27 -8.60
C ASN A 624 -11.23 -36.23 -7.11
N SER A 625 -9.97 -36.15 -6.79
CA SER A 625 -9.54 -35.70 -5.47
C SER A 625 -8.87 -34.33 -5.59
N THR A 626 -9.61 -33.30 -5.23
CA THR A 626 -9.12 -31.96 -4.94
C THR A 626 -8.43 -31.96 -3.60
N SER A 627 -7.14 -31.71 -3.54
CA SER A 627 -6.46 -31.26 -2.33
C SER A 627 -6.21 -29.77 -2.43
N LYS A 628 -6.89 -29.05 -1.55
CA LYS A 628 -6.59 -27.66 -1.21
C LYS A 628 -5.40 -27.63 -0.24
N PHE A 629 -4.42 -26.80 -0.57
CA PHE A 629 -3.66 -26.01 0.41
C PHE A 629 -3.22 -24.70 -0.26
#